data_d3478042d98ff4253f6ff2518ba7c2ed
#
_entry.id   d3478042d98ff4253f6ff2518ba7c2ed
#
_cell.length_a   1.000
_cell.length_b   1.000
_cell.length_c   1.000
_cell.angle_alpha   90.00
_cell.angle_beta   90.00
_cell.angle_gamma   90.00
#
_symmetry.space_group_name_H-M   'P 1'
#
loop_
_entity.id
_entity.type
_entity.pdbx_description
1 polymer ?
#
loop_
_entity_poly.entity_id
_entity_poly.type
_entity_poly.pdbx_seq_one_letter_code
_entity_poly.pdbx_strand_id
1 'polypeptide(L)'
;MRIGHGYDVHRLVECRDLILGGVKIPYELGLLGHSDADVLLHAVSDALLGAAGLGDIGKHFPDTDPQYKGANSMRLLEIVGQKVSEAGYRVSNVDVTMIAQAPKLRPYIDTMERNVAAALNLDVSRVNVKATTEERLGFTGEERGMACHAVCLLEE
;
A
#
# COMPACT_ATOMS: atom_id res chain seq x y z
N MET A 1 -12.57 -5.35 -18.36
CA MET A 1 -12.58 -5.54 -16.88
C MET A 1 -11.43 -6.44 -16.46
N ARG A 2 -10.59 -6.02 -15.48
CA ARG A 2 -9.41 -6.77 -15.03
C ARG A 2 -9.30 -6.67 -13.52
N ILE A 3 -8.92 -7.76 -12.88
CA ILE A 3 -8.71 -7.84 -11.43
C ILE A 3 -7.21 -7.92 -11.14
N GLY A 4 -6.76 -7.29 -10.07
CA GLY A 4 -5.41 -7.39 -9.57
C GLY A 4 -5.37 -7.61 -8.08
N HIS A 5 -4.36 -8.31 -7.61
CA HIS A 5 -4.09 -8.54 -6.20
C HIS A 5 -2.64 -8.16 -5.90
N GLY A 6 -2.45 -7.42 -4.82
CA GLY A 6 -1.14 -7.07 -4.31
C GLY A 6 -0.96 -7.56 -2.89
N TYR A 7 0.25 -7.95 -2.57
CA TYR A 7 0.66 -8.32 -1.22
C TYR A 7 2.02 -7.72 -0.92
N ASP A 8 2.16 -7.13 0.26
CA ASP A 8 3.45 -6.65 0.73
C ASP A 8 3.61 -6.90 2.22
N VAL A 9 4.84 -6.98 2.69
CA VAL A 9 5.20 -7.22 4.07
C VAL A 9 6.50 -6.51 4.40
N HIS A 10 6.53 -5.88 5.58
CA HIS A 10 7.75 -5.25 6.09
C HIS A 10 7.93 -5.60 7.57
N ARG A 11 9.19 -5.65 7.99
CA ARG A 11 9.58 -5.91 9.39
C ARG A 11 9.37 -4.64 10.22
N LEU A 12 8.87 -4.81 11.44
CA LEU A 12 8.83 -3.74 12.45
C LEU A 12 10.19 -3.62 13.13
N VAL A 13 10.69 -2.39 13.23
CA VAL A 13 11.99 -2.07 13.85
C VAL A 13 11.89 -0.78 14.65
N GLU A 14 12.84 -0.58 15.56
CA GLU A 14 13.00 0.67 16.28
C GLU A 14 13.56 1.78 15.37
N CYS A 15 13.39 3.03 15.78
CA CYS A 15 13.98 4.22 15.14
C CYS A 15 13.55 4.43 13.69
N ARG A 16 12.33 4.01 13.37
CA ARG A 16 11.69 4.29 12.08
C ARG A 16 10.28 4.82 12.31
N ASP A 17 9.86 5.75 11.46
CA ASP A 17 8.46 6.19 11.44
C ASP A 17 7.55 5.09 10.92
N LEU A 18 6.36 4.97 11.49
CA LEU A 18 5.31 4.11 10.96
C LEU A 18 4.46 4.92 10.00
N ILE A 19 4.55 4.60 8.72
CA ILE A 19 3.78 5.27 7.67
C ILE A 19 2.92 4.22 6.97
N LEU A 20 1.60 4.39 7.02
CA LEU A 20 0.64 3.49 6.40
C LEU A 20 -0.43 4.29 5.68
N GLY A 21 -0.66 3.97 4.40
CA GLY A 21 -1.62 4.69 3.58
C GLY A 21 -1.30 6.19 3.49
N GLY A 22 -0.03 6.55 3.51
CA GLY A 22 0.43 7.93 3.50
C GLY A 22 0.25 8.67 4.82
N VAL A 23 -0.11 7.97 5.92
CA VAL A 23 -0.34 8.56 7.24
C VAL A 23 0.80 8.18 8.16
N LYS A 24 1.43 9.18 8.78
CA LYS A 24 2.40 8.95 9.84
C LYS A 24 1.65 8.69 11.15
N ILE A 25 1.78 7.48 11.65
CA ILE A 25 1.06 7.01 12.83
C ILE A 25 2.00 7.04 14.04
N PRO A 26 1.60 7.69 15.15
CA PRO A 26 2.39 7.65 16.39
C PRO A 26 2.49 6.22 16.91
N TYR A 27 3.70 5.69 16.93
CA TYR A 27 3.97 4.34 17.43
C TYR A 27 5.47 4.21 17.72
N GLU A 28 5.83 3.32 18.62
CA GLU A 28 7.22 3.10 19.03
C GLU A 28 8.08 2.38 18.00
N LEU A 29 7.44 1.67 17.06
CA LEU A 29 8.10 0.95 15.98
C LEU A 29 7.66 1.51 14.64
N GLY A 30 8.48 1.32 13.62
CA GLY A 30 8.15 1.62 12.23
C GLY A 30 8.56 0.48 11.32
N LEU A 31 8.17 0.56 10.06
CA LEU A 31 8.47 -0.48 9.08
C LEU A 31 9.81 -0.23 8.40
N LEU A 32 10.59 -1.29 8.22
CA LEU A 32 11.90 -1.26 7.58
C LEU A 32 11.77 -1.55 6.10
N GLY A 33 12.35 -0.70 5.27
CA GLY A 33 12.40 -0.88 3.82
C GLY A 33 13.28 0.16 3.15
N HIS A 34 13.50 -0.01 1.84
CA HIS A 34 14.30 0.88 1.01
C HIS A 34 13.64 2.27 0.87
N SER A 35 12.32 2.30 0.70
CA SER A 35 11.49 3.52 0.66
C SER A 35 11.04 3.90 2.08
N ASP A 36 9.90 4.58 2.20
CA ASP A 36 9.23 4.84 3.48
C ASP A 36 8.59 3.57 4.07
N ALA A 37 8.65 2.43 3.36
CA ALA A 37 8.11 1.13 3.73
C ALA A 37 6.59 1.15 3.99
N ASP A 38 5.85 1.99 3.27
CA ASP A 38 4.39 2.00 3.35
C ASP A 38 3.82 0.74 2.72
N VAL A 39 3.63 -0.28 3.55
CA VAL A 39 3.19 -1.61 3.10
C VAL A 39 1.80 -1.57 2.44
N LEU A 40 0.95 -0.65 2.86
CA LEU A 40 -0.39 -0.49 2.28
C LEU A 40 -0.31 0.04 0.85
N LEU A 41 0.43 1.13 0.64
CA LEU A 41 0.56 1.73 -0.69
C LEU A 41 1.32 0.82 -1.65
N HIS A 42 2.29 0.04 -1.16
CA HIS A 42 2.99 -0.94 -1.98
C HIS A 42 2.06 -2.07 -2.45
N ALA A 43 1.20 -2.57 -1.57
CA ALA A 43 0.22 -3.59 -1.95
C ALA A 43 -0.77 -3.06 -3.00
N VAL A 44 -1.26 -1.83 -2.82
CA VAL A 44 -2.15 -1.18 -3.80
C VAL A 44 -1.45 -1.01 -5.15
N SER A 45 -0.22 -0.54 -5.14
CA SER A 45 0.58 -0.36 -6.37
C SER A 45 0.76 -1.68 -7.12
N ASP A 46 1.09 -2.76 -6.41
CA ASP A 46 1.24 -4.09 -7.02
C ASP A 46 -0.08 -4.62 -7.58
N ALA A 47 -1.18 -4.41 -6.88
CA ALA A 47 -2.49 -4.81 -7.39
C ALA A 47 -2.81 -4.12 -8.72
N LEU A 48 -2.57 -2.81 -8.79
CA LEU A 48 -2.83 -2.01 -10.00
C LEU A 48 -1.93 -2.44 -11.16
N LEU A 49 -0.63 -2.58 -10.92
CA LEU A 49 0.33 -3.01 -11.94
C LEU A 49 -0.01 -4.42 -12.44
N GLY A 50 -0.32 -5.34 -11.53
CA GLY A 50 -0.71 -6.71 -11.89
C GLY A 50 -1.97 -6.76 -12.73
N ALA A 51 -3.02 -6.00 -12.36
CA ALA A 51 -4.25 -5.94 -13.12
C ALA A 51 -4.03 -5.41 -14.54
N ALA A 52 -3.15 -4.43 -14.71
CA ALA A 52 -2.81 -3.84 -16.01
C ALA A 52 -1.83 -4.70 -16.82
N GLY A 53 -1.29 -5.78 -16.23
CA GLY A 53 -0.31 -6.63 -16.92
C GLY A 53 1.07 -5.99 -17.03
N LEU A 54 1.40 -5.07 -16.11
CA LEU A 54 2.65 -4.30 -16.13
C LEU A 54 3.75 -4.84 -15.20
N GLY A 55 3.52 -5.98 -14.59
CA GLY A 55 4.48 -6.58 -13.64
C GLY A 55 4.22 -6.13 -12.21
N ASP A 56 5.26 -5.70 -11.53
CA ASP A 56 5.23 -5.34 -10.11
C ASP A 56 6.03 -4.07 -9.81
N ILE A 57 6.01 -3.62 -8.56
CA ILE A 57 6.75 -2.41 -8.15
C ILE A 57 8.26 -2.58 -8.27
N GLY A 58 8.78 -3.77 -8.04
CA GLY A 58 10.22 -4.04 -8.18
C GLY A 58 10.74 -3.83 -9.60
N LYS A 59 9.90 -4.11 -10.60
CA LYS A 59 10.23 -3.87 -12.00
C LYS A 59 10.31 -2.37 -12.32
N HIS A 60 9.40 -1.57 -11.78
CA HIS A 60 9.30 -0.13 -12.08
C HIS A 60 10.14 0.74 -11.15
N PHE A 61 10.35 0.31 -9.91
CA PHE A 61 11.06 1.06 -8.87
C PHE A 61 12.05 0.15 -8.15
N PRO A 62 13.11 -0.32 -8.84
CA PRO A 62 14.04 -1.29 -8.25
C PRO A 62 14.78 -0.72 -7.03
N ASP A 63 14.94 -1.54 -6.00
CA ASP A 63 15.67 -1.21 -4.77
C ASP A 63 17.14 -0.84 -5.03
N THR A 64 17.69 -1.29 -6.14
CA THR A 64 19.06 -1.00 -6.56
C THR A 64 19.22 0.40 -7.14
N ASP A 65 18.13 1.10 -7.45
CA ASP A 65 18.16 2.45 -8.01
C ASP A 65 18.22 3.48 -6.88
N PRO A 66 19.32 4.26 -6.76
CA PRO A 66 19.47 5.24 -5.68
C PRO A 66 18.41 6.33 -5.66
N GLN A 67 17.76 6.63 -6.81
CA GLN A 67 16.74 7.68 -6.87
C GLN A 67 15.50 7.34 -6.04
N TYR A 68 15.26 6.05 -5.74
CA TYR A 68 14.11 5.61 -4.96
C TYR A 68 14.41 5.34 -3.49
N LYS A 69 15.67 5.53 -3.07
CA LYS A 69 16.02 5.38 -1.65
C LYS A 69 15.32 6.44 -0.81
N GLY A 70 14.56 6.02 0.19
CA GLY A 70 13.75 6.91 1.01
C GLY A 70 12.54 7.49 0.28
N ALA A 71 12.18 6.94 -0.87
CA ALA A 71 11.11 7.46 -1.71
C ALA A 71 9.77 7.50 -0.97
N ASN A 72 8.99 8.54 -1.26
CA ASN A 72 7.63 8.69 -0.77
C ASN A 72 6.70 7.80 -1.58
N SER A 73 6.09 6.80 -0.93
CA SER A 73 5.22 5.81 -1.59
C SER A 73 3.94 6.43 -2.15
N MET A 74 3.47 7.57 -1.62
CA MET A 74 2.37 8.32 -2.22
C MET A 74 2.72 8.76 -3.64
N ARG A 75 3.94 9.27 -3.85
CA ARG A 75 4.40 9.66 -5.18
C ARG A 75 4.55 8.46 -6.11
N LEU A 76 5.05 7.34 -5.58
CA LEU A 76 5.13 6.10 -6.35
C LEU A 76 3.74 5.63 -6.80
N LEU A 77 2.74 5.70 -5.91
CA LEU A 77 1.37 5.35 -6.25
C LEU A 77 0.78 6.25 -7.35
N GLU A 78 1.04 7.56 -7.29
CA GLU A 78 0.62 8.48 -8.36
C GLU A 78 1.20 8.07 -9.72
N ILE A 79 2.49 7.72 -9.75
CA ILE A 79 3.16 7.26 -10.97
C ILE A 79 2.55 5.95 -11.46
N VAL A 80 2.24 5.02 -10.57
CA VAL A 80 1.57 3.76 -10.94
C VAL A 80 0.19 4.04 -11.55
N GLY A 81 -0.60 4.93 -10.93
CA GLY A 81 -1.89 5.33 -11.48
C GLY A 81 -1.78 5.90 -12.89
N GLN A 82 -0.76 6.72 -13.12
CA GLN A 82 -0.48 7.27 -14.46
C GLN A 82 -0.14 6.16 -15.46
N LYS A 83 0.72 5.21 -15.10
CA LYS A 83 1.09 4.07 -15.95
C LYS A 83 -0.11 3.21 -16.31
N VAL A 84 -1.02 2.98 -15.38
CA VAL A 84 -2.27 2.24 -15.59
C VAL A 84 -3.15 2.98 -16.62
N SER A 85 -3.27 4.30 -16.47
CA SER A 85 -4.02 5.13 -17.41
C SER A 85 -3.40 5.12 -18.82
N GLU A 86 -2.08 5.24 -18.92
CA GLU A 86 -1.35 5.19 -20.19
C GLU A 86 -1.50 3.83 -20.88
N ALA A 87 -1.66 2.76 -20.11
CA ALA A 87 -1.94 1.43 -20.65
C ALA A 87 -3.38 1.24 -21.14
N GLY A 88 -4.23 2.26 -21.00
CA GLY A 88 -5.60 2.25 -21.49
C GLY A 88 -6.62 1.77 -20.46
N TYR A 89 -6.28 1.75 -19.18
CA TYR A 89 -7.17 1.29 -18.13
C TYR A 89 -7.56 2.42 -17.19
N ARG A 90 -8.71 2.24 -16.56
CA ARG A 90 -9.23 3.13 -15.53
C ARG A 90 -9.49 2.31 -14.26
N VAL A 91 -9.10 2.84 -13.11
CA VAL A 91 -9.36 2.16 -11.82
C VAL A 91 -10.85 2.29 -11.50
N SER A 92 -11.51 1.17 -11.28
CA SER A 92 -12.92 1.13 -10.86
C SER A 92 -13.04 1.22 -9.34
N ASN A 93 -12.33 0.37 -8.61
CA ASN A 93 -12.28 0.44 -7.16
C ASN A 93 -11.03 -0.26 -6.60
N VAL A 94 -10.75 0.02 -5.34
CA VAL A 94 -9.66 -0.60 -4.57
C VAL A 94 -10.19 -1.02 -3.21
N ASP A 95 -9.88 -2.25 -2.81
CA ASP A 95 -10.18 -2.77 -1.48
C ASP A 95 -8.90 -3.27 -0.81
N VAL A 96 -8.65 -2.84 0.40
CA VAL A 96 -7.40 -3.09 1.13
C VAL A 96 -7.69 -3.77 2.45
N THR A 97 -6.88 -4.77 2.77
CA THR A 97 -6.87 -5.42 4.09
C THR A 97 -5.49 -5.26 4.71
N MET A 98 -5.42 -4.41 5.73
CA MET A 98 -4.21 -4.20 6.51
C MET A 98 -4.16 -5.21 7.66
N ILE A 99 -3.03 -5.89 7.84
CA ILE A 99 -2.84 -6.89 8.87
C ILE A 99 -1.77 -6.41 9.85
N ALA A 100 -2.21 -6.08 11.06
CA ALA A 100 -1.32 -5.59 12.11
C ALA A 100 -1.91 -5.89 13.49
N GLN A 101 -1.08 -6.38 14.42
CA GLN A 101 -1.52 -6.63 15.79
C GLN A 101 -1.76 -5.32 16.56
N ALA A 102 -0.90 -4.34 16.35
CA ALA A 102 -0.95 -3.00 16.94
C ALA A 102 -0.18 -2.03 16.05
N PRO A 103 -0.41 -0.70 16.15
CA PRO A 103 -1.44 -0.03 16.94
C PRO A 103 -2.83 -0.19 16.35
N LYS A 104 -3.86 0.36 17.03
CA LYS A 104 -5.20 0.42 16.44
C LYS A 104 -5.20 1.38 15.25
N LEU A 105 -5.63 0.91 14.09
CA LEU A 105 -5.59 1.68 12.84
C LEU A 105 -6.90 2.41 12.55
N ARG A 106 -7.98 2.06 13.23
CA ARG A 106 -9.30 2.65 12.96
C ARG A 106 -9.31 4.19 12.89
N PRO A 107 -8.61 4.93 13.78
CA PRO A 107 -8.63 6.40 13.72
C PRO A 107 -8.02 6.98 12.44
N TYR A 108 -7.23 6.19 11.70
CA TYR A 108 -6.47 6.66 10.54
C TYR A 108 -7.05 6.20 9.21
N ILE A 109 -8.00 5.24 9.22
CA ILE A 109 -8.50 4.59 8.00
C ILE A 109 -9.12 5.59 7.03
N ASP A 110 -9.95 6.50 7.50
CA ASP A 110 -10.60 7.47 6.62
C ASP A 110 -9.58 8.34 5.88
N THR A 111 -8.50 8.74 6.55
CA THR A 111 -7.41 9.50 5.92
C THR A 111 -6.65 8.65 4.90
N MET A 112 -6.39 7.38 5.21
CA MET A 112 -5.76 6.45 4.26
C MET A 112 -6.58 6.32 2.97
N GLU A 113 -7.90 6.16 3.10
CA GLU A 113 -8.81 6.07 1.95
C GLU A 113 -8.78 7.34 1.10
N ARG A 114 -8.81 8.51 1.74
CA ARG A 114 -8.69 9.80 1.05
C ARG A 114 -7.36 9.94 0.32
N ASN A 115 -6.26 9.51 0.95
CA ASN A 115 -4.93 9.57 0.35
C ASN A 115 -4.83 8.70 -0.90
N VAL A 116 -5.29 7.45 -0.83
CA VAL A 116 -5.30 6.55 -1.98
C VAL A 116 -6.19 7.09 -3.10
N ALA A 117 -7.39 7.55 -2.75
CA ALA A 117 -8.32 8.13 -3.72
C ALA A 117 -7.72 9.35 -4.43
N ALA A 118 -7.07 10.26 -3.68
CA ALA A 118 -6.41 11.43 -4.25
C ALA A 118 -5.27 11.04 -5.19
N ALA A 119 -4.42 10.10 -4.79
CA ALA A 119 -3.29 9.65 -5.60
C ALA A 119 -3.73 9.01 -6.93
N LEU A 120 -4.88 8.34 -6.92
CA LEU A 120 -5.43 7.65 -8.10
C LEU A 120 -6.50 8.46 -8.83
N ASN A 121 -6.79 9.68 -8.37
CA ASN A 121 -7.82 10.55 -8.92
C ASN A 121 -9.20 9.86 -8.95
N LEU A 122 -9.56 9.22 -7.83
CA LEU A 122 -10.83 8.54 -7.63
C LEU A 122 -11.71 9.26 -6.63
N ASP A 123 -13.02 9.04 -6.73
CA ASP A 123 -13.92 9.35 -5.63
C ASP A 123 -13.59 8.44 -4.43
N VAL A 124 -13.62 8.98 -3.21
CA VAL A 124 -13.27 8.23 -2.01
C VAL A 124 -14.16 7.00 -1.79
N SER A 125 -15.40 7.03 -2.26
CA SER A 125 -16.32 5.89 -2.17
C SER A 125 -15.86 4.65 -2.94
N ARG A 126 -14.85 4.81 -3.81
CA ARG A 126 -14.26 3.70 -4.59
C ARG A 126 -13.03 3.10 -3.93
N VAL A 127 -12.66 3.58 -2.75
CA VAL A 127 -11.53 3.06 -1.97
C VAL A 127 -12.04 2.62 -0.61
N ASN A 128 -11.75 1.38 -0.26
CA ASN A 128 -12.08 0.86 1.06
C ASN A 128 -10.81 0.33 1.73
N VAL A 129 -10.61 0.66 2.99
CA VAL A 129 -9.52 0.13 3.82
C VAL A 129 -10.13 -0.49 5.07
N LYS A 130 -9.74 -1.72 5.35
CA LYS A 130 -10.08 -2.41 6.58
C LYS A 130 -8.81 -2.95 7.23
N ALA A 131 -8.83 -3.08 8.53
CA ALA A 131 -7.71 -3.58 9.31
C ALA A 131 -8.16 -4.78 10.15
N THR A 132 -7.27 -5.75 10.29
CA THR A 132 -7.49 -6.93 11.11
C THR A 132 -6.20 -7.32 11.83
N THR A 133 -6.35 -8.04 12.94
CA THR A 133 -5.24 -8.78 13.54
C THR A 133 -5.27 -10.22 13.05
N GLU A 134 -4.22 -10.97 13.34
CA GLU A 134 -4.21 -12.43 13.19
C GLU A 134 -4.30 -13.13 14.54
N GLU A 135 -4.97 -12.51 15.51
CA GLU A 135 -5.26 -13.10 16.80
C GLU A 135 -3.99 -13.58 17.53
N ARG A 136 -2.92 -12.78 17.49
CA ARG A 136 -1.60 -13.07 18.07
C ARG A 136 -0.89 -14.26 17.44
N LEU A 137 -1.32 -14.72 16.27
CA LEU A 137 -0.69 -15.81 15.54
C LEU A 137 0.28 -15.28 14.48
N GLY A 138 1.37 -16.02 14.31
CA GLY A 138 2.36 -15.73 13.27
C GLY A 138 3.14 -14.44 13.49
N PHE A 139 3.90 -14.02 12.47
CA PHE A 139 4.79 -12.87 12.60
C PHE A 139 4.04 -11.55 12.81
N THR A 140 2.85 -11.40 12.25
CA THR A 140 2.04 -10.20 12.49
C THR A 140 1.46 -10.21 13.90
N GLY A 141 0.99 -11.35 14.37
CA GLY A 141 0.47 -11.51 15.72
C GLY A 141 1.52 -11.35 16.80
N GLU A 142 2.79 -11.62 16.49
CA GLU A 142 3.93 -11.43 17.37
C GLU A 142 4.54 -10.03 17.28
N GLU A 143 3.94 -9.13 16.49
CA GLU A 143 4.43 -7.76 16.26
C GLU A 143 5.85 -7.69 15.67
N ARG A 144 6.20 -8.69 14.86
CA ARG A 144 7.49 -8.72 14.14
C ARG A 144 7.43 -8.02 12.79
N GLY A 145 6.22 -7.82 12.26
CA GLY A 145 5.99 -7.17 10.99
C GLY A 145 4.53 -6.86 10.79
N MET A 146 4.25 -6.19 9.68
CA MET A 146 2.91 -5.93 9.20
C MET A 146 2.81 -6.39 7.75
N ALA A 147 1.62 -6.84 7.37
CA ALA A 147 1.31 -7.27 6.01
C ALA A 147 0.09 -6.55 5.48
N CYS A 148 -0.04 -6.50 4.16
CA CYS A 148 -1.18 -5.88 3.52
C CYS A 148 -1.55 -6.64 2.25
N HIS A 149 -2.85 -6.89 2.07
CA HIS A 149 -3.42 -7.34 0.82
C HIS A 149 -4.23 -6.21 0.19
N ALA A 150 -4.13 -6.06 -1.10
CA ALA A 150 -4.98 -5.14 -1.86
C ALA A 150 -5.57 -5.86 -3.07
N VAL A 151 -6.79 -5.55 -3.37
CA VAL A 151 -7.48 -6.02 -4.58
C VAL A 151 -7.99 -4.80 -5.32
N CYS A 152 -7.87 -4.80 -6.63
CA CYS A 152 -8.43 -3.73 -7.45
C CYS A 152 -9.18 -4.29 -8.66
N LEU A 153 -10.06 -3.47 -9.17
CA LEU A 153 -10.76 -3.72 -10.43
C LEU A 153 -10.42 -2.59 -11.39
N LEU A 154 -10.00 -2.96 -12.61
CA LEU A 154 -9.78 -2.02 -13.70
C LEU A 154 -10.83 -2.20 -14.78
N GLU A 155 -11.18 -1.11 -15.43
CA GLU A 155 -12.05 -1.05 -16.60
C GLU A 155 -11.26 -0.49 -17.78
N GLU A 156 -11.71 -0.83 -18.99
CA GLU A 156 -11.15 -0.29 -20.24
C GLU A 156 -11.78 1.04 -20.58
#